data_718f44fcded6decb88c4db78a4c54977
#
_entry.id   718f44fcded6decb88c4db78a4c54977
#
_cell.length_a   1.000
_cell.length_b   1.000
_cell.length_c   1.000
_cell.angle_alpha   90.00
_cell.angle_beta   90.00
_cell.angle_gamma   90.00
#
_symmetry.space_group_name_H-M   'P 1'
#
loop_
_entity.id
_entity.type
_entity.pdbx_description
1 polymer ?
#
loop_
_entity_poly.entity_id
_entity_poly.type
_entity_poly.pdbx_seq_one_letter_code
_entity_poly.pdbx_strand_id
1 'polypeptide(L)'
;MNKPVGAGVSSACFFPLETADSVKILSEWHIPNIEIFFNSFQELKDGYLERLSALCREAGTQVVSIHPFTSNSESLYFFTSYPGRLQDGLMIYRPFLHAAQKLGATVLVFHGATLQNRMDIPQSAANLRVLDRVAREEYGVTVAYENVVRCRGKDPDYFVQLREYYPELRFVLDVKQALHSGHHPLEYVEELGDSIIHVHISDSSPQRDCLPVGQGEMDTLAFLQHLKQEGFSGAVLQELYRESYRQQSEVLEGYRRLQRQIDAVWER
;
A
#
# COMPACT_ATOMS: atom_id res chain seq x y z
N MET A 1 -6.83 20.36 9.80
CA MET A 1 -6.16 19.08 9.50
C MET A 1 -7.10 18.23 8.67
N ASN A 2 -6.66 17.70 7.55
CA ASN A 2 -7.52 16.82 6.73
C ASN A 2 -7.71 15.48 7.45
N LYS A 3 -8.96 15.00 7.49
CA LYS A 3 -9.27 13.65 7.97
C LYS A 3 -8.70 12.64 6.95
N PRO A 4 -8.06 11.53 7.37
CA PRO A 4 -7.70 10.48 6.44
C PRO A 4 -8.97 9.91 5.77
N VAL A 5 -8.80 9.28 4.61
CA VAL A 5 -9.90 8.64 3.88
C VAL A 5 -10.66 7.64 4.76
N GLY A 6 -9.99 7.07 5.77
CA GLY A 6 -10.56 6.19 6.78
C GLY A 6 -9.90 4.82 6.80
N ALA A 7 -10.45 3.93 7.63
CA ALA A 7 -10.01 2.54 7.68
C ALA A 7 -10.47 1.77 6.44
N GLY A 8 -9.69 0.74 6.08
CA GLY A 8 -10.06 -0.19 5.02
C GLY A 8 -9.39 -1.55 5.19
N VAL A 9 -9.52 -2.39 4.16
CA VAL A 9 -8.92 -3.73 4.11
C VAL A 9 -8.35 -4.00 2.74
N SER A 10 -7.15 -4.59 2.67
CA SER A 10 -6.58 -5.08 1.42
C SER A 10 -7.18 -6.43 1.02
N SER A 11 -7.50 -6.60 -0.26
CA SER A 11 -7.92 -7.89 -0.83
C SER A 11 -6.85 -8.97 -0.70
N ALA A 12 -5.57 -8.58 -0.51
CA ALA A 12 -4.46 -9.48 -0.22
C ALA A 12 -4.71 -10.39 0.99
N CYS A 13 -5.52 -9.92 1.96
CA CYS A 13 -5.90 -10.72 3.13
C CYS A 13 -6.49 -12.09 2.76
N PHE A 14 -7.14 -12.19 1.60
CA PHE A 14 -7.87 -13.40 1.21
C PHE A 14 -7.13 -14.28 0.20
N PHE A 15 -5.91 -13.91 -0.21
CA PHE A 15 -5.12 -14.77 -1.09
C PHE A 15 -5.03 -16.18 -0.49
N PRO A 16 -5.26 -17.29 -1.25
CA PRO A 16 -5.29 -17.37 -2.71
C PRO A 16 -6.71 -17.34 -3.34
N LEU A 17 -7.72 -16.75 -2.70
CA LEU A 17 -9.00 -16.53 -3.38
C LEU A 17 -8.80 -15.64 -4.61
N GLU A 18 -9.66 -15.82 -5.63
CA GLU A 18 -9.69 -14.92 -6.77
C GLU A 18 -9.98 -13.47 -6.32
N THR A 19 -9.33 -12.51 -6.97
CA THR A 19 -9.46 -11.09 -6.59
C THR A 19 -10.90 -10.63 -6.56
N ALA A 20 -11.73 -11.03 -7.53
CA ALA A 20 -13.15 -10.65 -7.54
C ALA A 20 -13.95 -11.28 -6.39
N ASP A 21 -13.62 -12.48 -5.94
CA ASP A 21 -14.26 -13.11 -4.78
C ASP A 21 -13.85 -12.39 -3.49
N SER A 22 -12.58 -11.98 -3.38
CA SER A 22 -12.08 -11.18 -2.27
C SER A 22 -12.78 -9.81 -2.21
N VAL A 23 -12.91 -9.13 -3.34
CA VAL A 23 -13.63 -7.84 -3.43
C VAL A 23 -15.12 -8.02 -3.10
N LYS A 24 -15.74 -9.12 -3.54
CA LYS A 24 -17.14 -9.42 -3.19
C LYS A 24 -17.33 -9.58 -1.69
N ILE A 25 -16.45 -10.31 -0.99
CA ILE A 25 -16.49 -10.45 0.48
C ILE A 25 -16.39 -9.07 1.15
N LEU A 26 -15.45 -8.24 0.74
CA LEU A 26 -15.28 -6.90 1.30
C LEU A 26 -16.49 -5.99 1.04
N SER A 27 -17.09 -6.11 -0.14
CA SER A 27 -18.32 -5.41 -0.52
C SER A 27 -19.53 -5.86 0.31
N GLU A 28 -19.71 -7.16 0.52
CA GLU A 28 -20.76 -7.73 1.37
C GLU A 28 -20.61 -7.30 2.84
N TRP A 29 -19.38 -7.05 3.29
CA TRP A 29 -19.12 -6.50 4.63
C TRP A 29 -19.30 -4.98 4.70
N HIS A 30 -19.62 -4.33 3.58
CA HIS A 30 -19.74 -2.87 3.46
C HIS A 30 -18.48 -2.13 3.92
N ILE A 31 -17.29 -2.66 3.57
CA ILE A 31 -16.03 -1.98 3.83
C ILE A 31 -15.94 -0.76 2.91
N PRO A 32 -15.84 0.48 3.45
CA PRO A 32 -15.93 1.68 2.63
C PRO A 32 -14.69 1.93 1.78
N ASN A 33 -13.50 1.50 2.25
CA ASN A 33 -12.23 1.68 1.54
C ASN A 33 -11.51 0.35 1.40
N ILE A 34 -11.12 0.02 0.19
CA ILE A 34 -10.36 -1.21 -0.06
C ILE A 34 -9.13 -0.94 -0.92
N GLU A 35 -8.14 -1.81 -0.76
CA GLU A 35 -7.07 -2.01 -1.71
C GLU A 35 -7.35 -3.25 -2.54
N ILE A 36 -7.05 -3.17 -3.84
CA ILE A 36 -7.08 -4.33 -4.72
C ILE A 36 -5.66 -4.78 -5.02
N PHE A 37 -5.30 -5.95 -4.48
CA PHE A 37 -4.10 -6.68 -4.86
C PHE A 37 -4.41 -7.53 -6.08
N PHE A 38 -3.81 -7.18 -7.23
CA PHE A 38 -3.94 -7.96 -8.45
C PHE A 38 -2.98 -9.16 -8.44
N ASN A 39 -3.46 -10.32 -8.87
CA ASN A 39 -2.71 -11.57 -8.88
C ASN A 39 -2.37 -12.06 -10.29
N SER A 40 -2.95 -11.45 -11.35
CA SER A 40 -2.78 -11.87 -12.73
C SER A 40 -2.97 -10.72 -13.71
N PHE A 41 -2.24 -10.73 -14.83
CA PHE A 41 -2.52 -9.82 -15.96
C PHE A 41 -3.91 -10.02 -16.58
N GLN A 42 -4.55 -11.18 -16.39
CA GLN A 42 -5.92 -11.40 -16.85
C GLN A 42 -6.93 -10.53 -16.10
N GLU A 43 -6.64 -10.22 -14.84
CA GLU A 43 -7.46 -9.37 -13.98
C GLU A 43 -7.40 -7.88 -14.35
N LEU A 44 -6.41 -7.48 -15.17
CA LEU A 44 -6.26 -6.12 -15.69
C LEU A 44 -7.04 -5.85 -16.99
N LYS A 45 -7.76 -6.85 -17.50
CA LYS A 45 -8.58 -6.69 -18.70
C LYS A 45 -9.87 -5.94 -18.39
N ASP A 46 -10.33 -5.12 -19.34
CA ASP A 46 -11.49 -4.24 -19.16
C ASP A 46 -12.73 -4.94 -18.61
N GLY A 47 -13.11 -6.10 -19.13
CA GLY A 47 -14.28 -6.84 -18.64
C GLY A 47 -14.16 -7.30 -17.18
N TYR A 48 -12.94 -7.63 -16.73
CA TYR A 48 -12.69 -7.96 -15.33
C TYR A 48 -12.76 -6.70 -14.44
N LEU A 49 -12.16 -5.61 -14.89
CA LEU A 49 -12.20 -4.31 -14.18
C LEU A 49 -13.63 -3.78 -14.07
N GLU A 50 -14.46 -3.97 -15.09
CA GLU A 50 -15.90 -3.63 -15.09
C GLU A 50 -16.66 -4.42 -14.03
N ARG A 51 -16.37 -5.73 -13.91
CA ARG A 51 -16.94 -6.59 -12.84
C ARG A 51 -16.56 -6.06 -11.45
N LEU A 52 -15.28 -5.76 -11.23
CA LEU A 52 -14.81 -5.20 -9.94
C LEU A 52 -15.47 -3.85 -9.65
N SER A 53 -15.50 -2.96 -10.63
CA SER A 53 -16.14 -1.64 -10.49
C SER A 53 -17.64 -1.75 -10.15
N ALA A 54 -18.35 -2.71 -10.75
CA ALA A 54 -19.76 -2.96 -10.45
C ALA A 54 -19.95 -3.41 -8.98
N LEU A 55 -19.17 -4.39 -8.51
CA LEU A 55 -19.21 -4.86 -7.13
C LEU A 55 -18.97 -3.71 -6.12
N CYS A 56 -17.93 -2.92 -6.36
CA CYS A 56 -17.61 -1.79 -5.49
C CYS A 56 -18.72 -0.72 -5.49
N ARG A 57 -19.23 -0.36 -6.66
CA ARG A 57 -20.28 0.66 -6.80
C ARG A 57 -21.59 0.24 -6.12
N GLU A 58 -22.02 -1.02 -6.29
CA GLU A 58 -23.24 -1.55 -5.70
C GLU A 58 -23.18 -1.54 -4.16
N ALA A 59 -21.99 -1.73 -3.59
CA ALA A 59 -21.77 -1.73 -2.15
C ALA A 59 -21.46 -0.35 -1.57
N GLY A 60 -21.20 0.67 -2.41
CA GLY A 60 -20.68 1.97 -1.97
C GLY A 60 -19.22 1.90 -1.48
N THR A 61 -18.46 0.89 -1.92
CA THR A 61 -17.04 0.69 -1.59
C THR A 61 -16.14 1.49 -2.54
N GLN A 62 -15.16 2.19 -1.99
CA GLN A 62 -14.15 2.92 -2.76
C GLN A 62 -12.86 2.12 -2.84
N VAL A 63 -12.31 1.97 -4.04
CA VAL A 63 -10.92 1.49 -4.22
C VAL A 63 -9.98 2.66 -4.01
N VAL A 64 -9.16 2.63 -2.97
CA VAL A 64 -8.23 3.73 -2.63
C VAL A 64 -6.83 3.51 -3.19
N SER A 65 -6.43 2.25 -3.30
CA SER A 65 -5.11 1.85 -3.83
C SER A 65 -5.21 0.56 -4.63
N ILE A 66 -4.21 0.34 -5.47
CA ILE A 66 -3.95 -0.94 -6.10
C ILE A 66 -2.54 -1.41 -5.80
N HIS A 67 -2.37 -2.72 -5.71
CA HIS A 67 -1.11 -3.38 -5.44
C HIS A 67 -0.77 -4.38 -6.56
N PRO A 68 0.31 -4.14 -7.35
CA PRO A 68 0.75 -5.04 -8.40
C PRO A 68 1.39 -6.33 -7.85
N PHE A 69 1.06 -7.49 -8.41
CA PHE A 69 1.76 -8.76 -8.12
C PHE A 69 3.18 -8.81 -8.71
N THR A 70 3.53 -7.87 -9.60
CA THR A 70 4.82 -7.80 -10.29
C THR A 70 5.93 -7.14 -9.49
N SER A 71 5.68 -6.78 -8.25
CA SER A 71 6.60 -6.04 -7.37
C SER A 71 8.01 -6.66 -7.26
N ASN A 72 8.15 -7.98 -7.36
CA ASN A 72 9.47 -8.64 -7.37
C ASN A 72 10.33 -8.30 -8.60
N SER A 73 9.73 -7.83 -9.69
CA SER A 73 10.44 -7.46 -10.92
C SER A 73 10.78 -5.97 -11.02
N GLU A 74 10.32 -5.15 -10.09
CA GLU A 74 10.52 -3.69 -10.09
C GLU A 74 12.02 -3.32 -10.09
N SER A 75 12.81 -4.02 -9.29
CA SER A 75 14.26 -3.83 -9.24
C SER A 75 14.92 -4.05 -10.59
N LEU A 76 14.39 -4.97 -11.39
CA LEU A 76 14.91 -5.29 -12.73
C LEU A 76 14.64 -4.18 -13.74
N TYR A 77 13.50 -3.52 -13.64
CA TYR A 77 13.05 -2.54 -14.63
C TYR A 77 13.39 -1.11 -14.26
N PHE A 78 13.18 -0.73 -13.01
CA PHE A 78 13.27 0.67 -12.58
C PHE A 78 14.59 1.02 -11.90
N PHE A 79 15.35 0.02 -11.43
CA PHE A 79 16.63 0.24 -10.73
C PHE A 79 17.82 -0.34 -11.50
N THR A 80 17.93 0.08 -12.74
CA THR A 80 18.96 -0.38 -13.69
C THR A 80 19.31 0.73 -14.67
N SER A 81 20.57 0.76 -15.10
CA SER A 81 21.04 1.62 -16.19
C SER A 81 21.01 0.92 -17.56
N TYR A 82 20.52 -0.33 -17.63
CA TYR A 82 20.46 -1.06 -18.89
C TYR A 82 19.45 -0.41 -19.83
N PRO A 83 19.88 -0.04 -21.07
CA PRO A 83 19.03 0.65 -22.03
C PRO A 83 17.73 -0.15 -22.32
N GLY A 84 16.59 0.56 -22.33
CA GLY A 84 15.27 -0.01 -22.66
C GLY A 84 14.48 -0.55 -21.45
N ARG A 85 15.15 -0.97 -20.36
CA ARG A 85 14.41 -1.59 -19.22
C ARG A 85 13.43 -0.67 -18.52
N LEU A 86 13.73 0.62 -18.43
CA LEU A 86 12.79 1.59 -17.88
C LEU A 86 11.50 1.64 -18.72
N GLN A 87 11.65 1.61 -20.06
CA GLN A 87 10.52 1.59 -20.99
C GLN A 87 9.73 0.28 -20.88
N ASP A 88 10.41 -0.85 -20.76
CA ASP A 88 9.76 -2.15 -20.52
C ASP A 88 8.97 -2.13 -19.20
N GLY A 89 9.54 -1.54 -18.14
CA GLY A 89 8.88 -1.34 -16.86
C GLY A 89 7.61 -0.50 -16.98
N LEU A 90 7.68 0.62 -17.69
CA LEU A 90 6.51 1.45 -17.96
C LEU A 90 5.45 0.68 -18.76
N MET A 91 5.84 -0.10 -19.76
CA MET A 91 4.91 -0.93 -20.55
C MET A 91 4.18 -1.96 -19.66
N ILE A 92 4.88 -2.56 -18.68
CA ILE A 92 4.30 -3.52 -17.72
C ILE A 92 3.38 -2.81 -16.72
N TYR A 93 3.72 -1.58 -16.30
CA TYR A 93 2.98 -0.86 -15.27
C TYR A 93 1.76 -0.10 -15.82
N ARG A 94 1.74 0.30 -17.09
CA ARG A 94 0.57 0.97 -17.72
C ARG A 94 -0.76 0.23 -17.53
N PRO A 95 -0.86 -1.11 -17.66
CA PRO A 95 -2.09 -1.84 -17.36
C PRO A 95 -2.56 -1.69 -15.90
N PHE A 96 -1.65 -1.65 -14.92
CA PHE A 96 -2.01 -1.40 -13.52
C PHE A 96 -2.48 0.04 -13.30
N LEU A 97 -1.81 1.02 -13.91
CA LEU A 97 -2.21 2.42 -13.85
C LEU A 97 -3.59 2.65 -14.49
N HIS A 98 -3.85 1.99 -15.62
CA HIS A 98 -5.17 1.98 -16.25
C HIS A 98 -6.24 1.37 -15.32
N ALA A 99 -5.92 0.24 -14.67
CA ALA A 99 -6.82 -0.39 -13.71
C ALA A 99 -7.10 0.54 -12.51
N ALA A 100 -6.08 1.22 -11.98
CA ALA A 100 -6.25 2.20 -10.91
C ALA A 100 -7.21 3.32 -11.34
N GLN A 101 -6.96 3.94 -12.49
CA GLN A 101 -7.82 5.00 -13.04
C GLN A 101 -9.27 4.51 -13.23
N LYS A 102 -9.46 3.33 -13.82
CA LYS A 102 -10.79 2.77 -14.10
C LYS A 102 -11.57 2.44 -12.82
N LEU A 103 -10.88 2.05 -11.75
CA LEU A 103 -11.45 1.73 -10.45
C LEU A 103 -11.54 2.95 -9.50
N GLY A 104 -11.00 4.10 -9.91
CA GLY A 104 -10.99 5.32 -9.11
C GLY A 104 -9.93 5.35 -8.00
N ALA A 105 -8.96 4.42 -8.02
CA ALA A 105 -7.85 4.43 -7.08
C ALA A 105 -6.85 5.53 -7.42
N THR A 106 -6.32 6.17 -6.38
CA THR A 106 -5.36 7.28 -6.52
C THR A 106 -3.94 6.91 -6.12
N VAL A 107 -3.73 5.74 -5.54
CA VAL A 107 -2.43 5.24 -5.08
C VAL A 107 -2.11 3.91 -5.77
N LEU A 108 -0.86 3.77 -6.24
CA LEU A 108 -0.25 2.52 -6.67
C LEU A 108 0.89 2.19 -5.71
N VAL A 109 0.80 1.02 -5.05
CA VAL A 109 1.84 0.52 -4.14
C VAL A 109 3.02 0.00 -4.94
N PHE A 110 4.24 0.36 -4.52
CA PHE A 110 5.48 0.06 -5.23
C PHE A 110 6.57 -0.37 -4.25
N HIS A 111 7.16 -1.57 -4.42
CA HIS A 111 8.16 -2.11 -3.49
C HIS A 111 9.60 -1.68 -3.79
N GLY A 112 9.93 -1.47 -5.06
CA GLY A 112 11.17 -0.88 -5.52
C GLY A 112 12.40 -1.79 -5.58
N ALA A 113 13.55 -1.23 -5.23
CA ALA A 113 14.85 -1.88 -5.37
C ALA A 113 15.07 -2.98 -4.33
N THR A 114 15.48 -4.19 -4.77
CA THR A 114 15.91 -5.26 -3.86
C THR A 114 17.19 -4.89 -3.12
N LEU A 115 17.50 -5.57 -2.00
CA LEU A 115 18.71 -5.34 -1.19
C LEU A 115 20.01 -5.53 -1.98
N GLN A 116 20.01 -6.39 -3.00
CA GLN A 116 21.17 -6.65 -3.84
C GLN A 116 21.39 -5.59 -4.92
N ASN A 117 20.40 -4.75 -5.18
CA ASN A 117 20.49 -3.68 -6.16
C ASN A 117 21.53 -2.64 -5.73
N ARG A 118 22.37 -2.19 -6.69
CA ARG A 118 23.50 -1.28 -6.44
C ARG A 118 23.37 0.05 -7.20
N MET A 119 22.22 0.32 -7.80
CA MET A 119 21.98 1.61 -8.44
C MET A 119 22.13 2.74 -7.42
N ASP A 120 22.76 3.83 -7.81
CA ASP A 120 22.92 4.99 -6.95
C ASP A 120 21.60 5.73 -6.70
N ILE A 121 21.54 6.53 -5.67
CA ILE A 121 20.35 7.25 -5.24
C ILE A 121 19.86 8.26 -6.29
N PRO A 122 20.74 9.12 -6.88
CA PRO A 122 20.31 10.08 -7.90
C PRO A 122 19.62 9.42 -9.09
N GLN A 123 20.21 8.34 -9.61
CA GLN A 123 19.64 7.64 -10.77
C GLN A 123 18.35 6.89 -10.39
N SER A 124 18.32 6.29 -9.19
CA SER A 124 17.11 5.66 -8.65
C SER A 124 15.95 6.66 -8.56
N ALA A 125 16.21 7.84 -8.00
CA ALA A 125 15.23 8.93 -7.90
C ALA A 125 14.79 9.44 -9.29
N ALA A 126 15.71 9.55 -10.24
CA ALA A 126 15.40 9.96 -11.61
C ALA A 126 14.44 8.97 -12.31
N ASN A 127 14.69 7.68 -12.17
CA ASN A 127 13.84 6.64 -12.77
C ASN A 127 12.45 6.58 -12.10
N LEU A 128 12.40 6.70 -10.76
CA LEU A 128 11.14 6.79 -10.01
C LEU A 128 10.30 7.99 -10.45
N ARG A 129 10.95 9.16 -10.64
CA ARG A 129 10.28 10.37 -11.13
C ARG A 129 9.66 10.16 -12.52
N VAL A 130 10.29 9.38 -13.39
CA VAL A 130 9.72 9.05 -14.71
C VAL A 130 8.44 8.21 -14.56
N LEU A 131 8.48 7.16 -13.72
CA LEU A 131 7.31 6.32 -13.45
C LEU A 131 6.17 7.12 -12.83
N ASP A 132 6.45 7.90 -11.77
CA ASP A 132 5.42 8.66 -11.05
C ASP A 132 4.84 9.79 -11.92
N ARG A 133 5.66 10.42 -12.78
CA ARG A 133 5.16 11.40 -13.74
C ARG A 133 4.17 10.78 -14.71
N VAL A 134 4.48 9.62 -15.30
CA VAL A 134 3.56 8.89 -16.17
C VAL A 134 2.28 8.54 -15.43
N ALA A 135 2.40 8.06 -14.19
CA ALA A 135 1.25 7.70 -13.36
C ALA A 135 0.34 8.92 -13.08
N ARG A 136 0.92 10.05 -12.71
CA ARG A 136 0.16 11.28 -12.39
C ARG A 136 -0.44 11.94 -13.62
N GLU A 137 0.38 12.16 -14.67
CA GLU A 137 -0.04 12.95 -15.83
C GLU A 137 -1.02 12.20 -16.73
N GLU A 138 -0.84 10.88 -16.91
CA GLU A 138 -1.65 10.09 -17.82
C GLU A 138 -2.85 9.41 -17.12
N TYR A 139 -2.73 9.10 -15.82
CA TYR A 139 -3.74 8.28 -15.10
C TYR A 139 -4.30 8.91 -13.83
N GLY A 140 -3.72 10.00 -13.34
CA GLY A 140 -4.14 10.64 -12.08
C GLY A 140 -3.79 9.82 -10.83
N VAL A 141 -2.77 8.96 -10.91
CA VAL A 141 -2.34 8.02 -9.86
C VAL A 141 -0.98 8.44 -9.30
N THR A 142 -0.81 8.36 -8.00
CA THR A 142 0.47 8.56 -7.32
C THR A 142 1.14 7.23 -7.05
N VAL A 143 2.41 7.07 -7.44
CA VAL A 143 3.23 5.92 -7.05
C VAL A 143 3.74 6.15 -5.64
N ALA A 144 3.43 5.24 -4.71
CA ALA A 144 3.87 5.30 -3.33
C ALA A 144 4.80 4.13 -3.00
N TYR A 145 6.02 4.45 -2.55
CA TYR A 145 7.08 3.47 -2.30
C TYR A 145 6.92 2.84 -0.91
N GLU A 146 6.85 1.51 -0.84
CA GLU A 146 6.61 0.75 0.38
C GLU A 146 7.92 0.26 1.03
N ASN A 147 7.98 0.24 2.36
CA ASN A 147 9.10 -0.23 3.18
C ASN A 147 9.17 -1.75 3.29
N VAL A 148 9.49 -2.44 2.21
CA VAL A 148 9.49 -3.92 2.19
C VAL A 148 10.83 -4.49 2.67
N VAL A 149 10.80 -5.47 3.59
CA VAL A 149 12.00 -6.06 4.24
C VAL A 149 13.04 -6.61 3.26
N ARG A 150 12.64 -7.12 2.10
CA ARG A 150 13.54 -7.63 1.04
C ARG A 150 14.07 -6.53 0.11
N CYS A 151 13.64 -5.29 0.30
CA CYS A 151 13.98 -4.14 -0.53
C CYS A 151 14.83 -3.12 0.25
N ARG A 152 15.47 -2.21 -0.48
CA ARG A 152 16.29 -1.14 0.12
C ARG A 152 15.46 -0.20 0.99
N GLY A 153 14.17 -0.04 0.67
CA GLY A 153 13.20 0.72 1.47
C GLY A 153 12.91 0.15 2.86
N LYS A 154 13.50 -1.02 3.22
CA LYS A 154 13.46 -1.54 4.61
C LYS A 154 14.12 -0.62 5.63
N ASP A 155 14.94 0.31 5.16
CA ASP A 155 15.69 1.26 5.97
C ASP A 155 15.10 2.66 5.72
N PRO A 156 14.61 3.38 6.74
CA PRO A 156 14.05 4.72 6.57
C PRO A 156 15.07 5.70 5.97
N ASP A 157 16.36 5.58 6.31
CA ASP A 157 17.42 6.41 5.73
C ASP A 157 17.48 6.35 4.21
N TYR A 158 17.16 5.20 3.61
CA TYR A 158 17.11 5.08 2.15
C TYR A 158 16.01 5.97 1.54
N PHE A 159 14.88 6.08 2.20
CA PHE A 159 13.79 6.96 1.76
C PHE A 159 14.13 8.44 1.95
N VAL A 160 14.80 8.79 3.05
CA VAL A 160 15.31 10.14 3.29
C VAL A 160 16.26 10.55 2.17
N GLN A 161 17.26 9.71 1.85
CA GLN A 161 18.19 9.95 0.76
C GLN A 161 17.50 10.07 -0.62
N LEU A 162 16.49 9.25 -0.91
CA LEU A 162 15.72 9.37 -2.15
C LEU A 162 15.00 10.73 -2.24
N ARG A 163 14.45 11.22 -1.13
CA ARG A 163 13.75 12.51 -1.07
C ARG A 163 14.67 13.71 -1.29
N GLU A 164 15.95 13.62 -0.98
CA GLU A 164 16.92 14.67 -1.33
C GLU A 164 16.95 14.95 -2.84
N TYR A 165 16.76 13.91 -3.67
CA TYR A 165 16.74 13.99 -5.13
C TYR A 165 15.34 14.03 -5.72
N TYR A 166 14.32 13.57 -4.96
CA TYR A 166 12.92 13.57 -5.38
C TYR A 166 11.99 13.89 -4.19
N PRO A 167 11.84 15.20 -3.82
CA PRO A 167 11.06 15.62 -2.65
C PRO A 167 9.57 15.29 -2.74
N GLU A 168 9.01 15.16 -3.94
CA GLU A 168 7.59 14.85 -4.16
C GLU A 168 7.26 13.36 -4.05
N LEU A 169 8.27 12.50 -3.83
CA LEU A 169 8.08 11.05 -3.65
C LEU A 169 7.15 10.79 -2.45
N ARG A 170 6.22 9.85 -2.62
CA ARG A 170 5.26 9.44 -1.61
C ARG A 170 5.49 8.01 -1.17
N PHE A 171 5.05 7.69 0.05
CA PHE A 171 5.35 6.42 0.69
C PHE A 171 4.11 5.69 1.18
N VAL A 172 4.23 4.37 1.18
CA VAL A 172 3.39 3.45 1.93
C VAL A 172 4.19 2.98 3.14
N LEU A 173 3.65 3.11 4.33
CA LEU A 173 4.21 2.50 5.53
C LEU A 173 3.49 1.19 5.80
N ASP A 174 4.18 0.07 5.65
CA ASP A 174 3.73 -1.23 6.15
C ASP A 174 4.36 -1.50 7.52
N VAL A 175 3.49 -1.56 8.54
CA VAL A 175 3.87 -1.77 9.95
C VAL A 175 4.57 -3.12 10.13
N LYS A 176 4.07 -4.19 9.52
CA LYS A 176 4.65 -5.53 9.58
C LYS A 176 6.04 -5.55 8.97
N GLN A 177 6.23 -4.92 7.81
CA GLN A 177 7.52 -4.86 7.14
C GLN A 177 8.55 -4.04 7.91
N ALA A 178 8.14 -2.96 8.59
CA ALA A 178 9.00 -2.19 9.48
C ALA A 178 9.53 -3.10 10.61
N LEU A 179 8.64 -3.80 11.32
CA LEU A 179 9.01 -4.72 12.41
C LEU A 179 9.92 -5.85 11.92
N HIS A 180 9.64 -6.45 10.77
CA HIS A 180 10.51 -7.48 10.16
C HIS A 180 11.89 -6.95 9.78
N SER A 181 12.00 -5.66 9.53
CA SER A 181 13.26 -4.98 9.21
C SER A 181 14.07 -4.60 10.44
N GLY A 182 13.51 -4.78 11.64
CA GLY A 182 14.09 -4.41 12.91
C GLY A 182 13.91 -2.93 13.28
N HIS A 183 13.02 -2.23 12.59
CA HIS A 183 12.69 -0.84 12.84
C HIS A 183 11.33 -0.70 13.53
N HIS A 184 11.23 0.27 14.42
CA HIS A 184 9.93 0.65 14.95
C HIS A 184 9.14 1.45 13.88
N PRO A 185 7.85 1.19 13.64
CA PRO A 185 7.08 1.92 12.61
C PRO A 185 7.10 3.44 12.77
N LEU A 186 7.23 3.95 14.00
CA LEU A 186 7.33 5.39 14.27
C LEU A 186 8.61 6.02 13.72
N GLU A 187 9.71 5.28 13.54
CA GLU A 187 10.92 5.80 12.90
C GLU A 187 10.60 6.31 11.47
N TYR A 188 9.80 5.55 10.71
CA TYR A 188 9.34 6.00 9.39
C TYR A 188 8.39 7.19 9.48
N VAL A 189 7.53 7.24 10.50
CA VAL A 189 6.58 8.36 10.69
C VAL A 189 7.34 9.65 11.01
N GLU A 190 8.35 9.58 11.88
CA GLU A 190 9.20 10.73 12.25
C GLU A 190 10.03 11.24 11.08
N GLU A 191 10.60 10.35 10.25
CA GLU A 191 11.47 10.72 9.13
C GLU A 191 10.71 11.16 7.88
N LEU A 192 9.54 10.59 7.61
CA LEU A 192 8.82 10.79 6.36
C LEU A 192 7.59 11.72 6.49
N GLY A 193 7.01 11.80 7.67
CA GLY A 193 5.92 12.74 7.99
C GLY A 193 4.74 12.65 7.02
N ASP A 194 4.31 13.80 6.53
CA ASP A 194 3.19 13.97 5.59
C ASP A 194 3.42 13.36 4.20
N SER A 195 4.62 12.87 3.91
CA SER A 195 4.90 12.15 2.67
C SER A 195 4.43 10.69 2.69
N ILE A 196 4.07 10.14 3.86
CA ILE A 196 3.33 8.90 3.98
C ILE A 196 1.88 9.17 3.62
N ILE A 197 1.38 8.56 2.53
CA ILE A 197 0.01 8.76 2.05
C ILE A 197 -0.86 7.50 2.17
N HIS A 198 -0.28 6.39 2.58
CA HIS A 198 -0.96 5.12 2.71
C HIS A 198 -0.28 4.28 3.80
N VAL A 199 -1.06 3.52 4.56
CA VAL A 199 -0.54 2.66 5.62
C VAL A 199 -1.16 1.27 5.51
N HIS A 200 -0.30 0.25 5.46
CA HIS A 200 -0.69 -1.14 5.70
C HIS A 200 -0.48 -1.45 7.19
N ILE A 201 -1.56 -1.78 7.88
CA ILE A 201 -1.53 -2.04 9.31
C ILE A 201 -1.88 -3.49 9.62
N SER A 202 -1.14 -4.05 10.55
CA SER A 202 -1.45 -5.30 11.25
C SER A 202 -1.01 -5.15 12.69
N ASP A 203 -1.51 -6.00 13.57
CA ASP A 203 -1.06 -6.10 14.94
C ASP A 203 0.08 -7.11 15.09
N SER A 204 0.78 -7.08 16.20
CA SER A 204 1.89 -7.98 16.49
C SER A 204 1.99 -8.30 17.97
N SER A 205 2.60 -9.44 18.29
CA SER A 205 3.02 -9.83 19.62
C SER A 205 4.44 -10.40 19.56
N PRO A 206 5.12 -10.63 20.68
CA PRO A 206 6.45 -11.23 20.69
C PRO A 206 6.52 -12.63 20.06
N GLN A 207 5.39 -13.34 19.97
CA GLN A 207 5.31 -14.70 19.43
C GLN A 207 4.74 -14.77 18.02
N ARG A 208 4.01 -13.73 17.59
CA ARG A 208 3.31 -13.70 16.30
C ARG A 208 3.24 -12.29 15.77
N ASP A 209 3.55 -12.15 14.52
CA ASP A 209 3.38 -10.93 13.73
C ASP A 209 2.16 -11.01 12.80
N CYS A 210 1.88 -9.91 12.12
CA CYS A 210 0.81 -9.83 11.12
C CYS A 210 -0.57 -10.29 11.62
N LEU A 211 -0.92 -9.95 12.86
CA LEU A 211 -2.20 -10.29 13.48
C LEU A 211 -3.30 -9.30 13.06
N PRO A 212 -4.59 -9.71 13.05
CA PRO A 212 -5.71 -8.77 12.98
C PRO A 212 -5.61 -7.69 14.06
N VAL A 213 -5.96 -6.46 13.73
CA VAL A 213 -5.89 -5.32 14.67
C VAL A 213 -6.65 -5.63 15.96
N GLY A 214 -5.94 -5.55 17.08
CA GLY A 214 -6.42 -5.81 18.43
C GLY A 214 -6.33 -7.27 18.88
N GLN A 215 -5.62 -8.11 18.13
CA GLN A 215 -5.25 -9.47 18.55
C GLN A 215 -3.78 -9.59 19.02
N GLY A 216 -3.03 -8.51 18.96
CA GLY A 216 -1.66 -8.40 19.45
C GLY A 216 -1.52 -7.43 20.59
N GLU A 217 -0.31 -6.88 20.74
CA GLU A 217 0.11 -5.99 21.83
C GLU A 217 0.49 -4.59 21.31
N MET A 218 0.36 -4.32 20.01
CA MET A 218 0.69 -3.02 19.45
C MET A 218 -0.30 -1.95 19.93
N ASP A 219 0.22 -0.84 20.44
CA ASP A 219 -0.61 0.34 20.75
C ASP A 219 -0.98 1.06 19.45
N THR A 220 -1.95 0.48 18.74
CA THR A 220 -2.46 1.02 17.47
C THR A 220 -3.02 2.43 17.63
N LEU A 221 -3.61 2.74 18.81
CA LEU A 221 -4.17 4.07 19.05
C LEU A 221 -3.07 5.13 19.14
N ALA A 222 -2.00 4.85 19.90
CA ALA A 222 -0.85 5.75 19.99
C ALA A 222 -0.17 5.93 18.62
N PHE A 223 -0.02 4.85 17.84
CA PHE A 223 0.50 4.91 16.47
C PHE A 223 -0.33 5.85 15.57
N LEU A 224 -1.66 5.72 15.59
CA LEU A 224 -2.55 6.58 14.81
C LEU A 224 -2.49 8.05 15.27
N GLN A 225 -2.30 8.31 16.57
CA GLN A 225 -2.11 9.66 17.10
C GLN A 225 -0.81 10.31 16.58
N HIS A 226 0.28 9.54 16.50
CA HIS A 226 1.54 10.03 15.91
C HIS A 226 1.39 10.32 14.41
N LEU A 227 0.76 9.42 13.65
CA LEU A 227 0.45 9.68 12.24
C LEU A 227 -0.31 11.01 12.06
N LYS A 228 -1.31 11.28 12.91
CA LYS A 228 -2.06 12.53 12.88
C LYS A 228 -1.17 13.75 13.20
N GLN A 229 -0.29 13.64 14.19
CA GLN A 229 0.62 14.72 14.60
C GLN A 229 1.58 15.08 13.47
N GLU A 230 2.07 14.10 12.72
CA GLU A 230 2.94 14.28 11.56
C GLU A 230 2.19 14.64 10.26
N GLY A 231 0.89 14.93 10.33
CA GLY A 231 0.12 15.48 9.21
C GLY A 231 -0.43 14.43 8.23
N PHE A 232 -0.42 13.14 8.59
CA PHE A 232 -0.97 12.07 7.75
C PHE A 232 -2.43 12.34 7.36
N SER A 233 -2.74 12.16 6.07
CA SER A 233 -4.08 12.39 5.51
C SER A 233 -4.53 11.29 4.53
N GLY A 234 -3.85 10.15 4.56
CA GLY A 234 -4.09 9.02 3.67
C GLY A 234 -5.08 7.99 4.21
N ALA A 235 -5.08 6.80 3.61
CA ALA A 235 -5.86 5.64 4.06
C ALA A 235 -5.01 4.70 4.93
N VAL A 236 -5.66 4.08 5.93
CA VAL A 236 -5.05 3.04 6.79
C VAL A 236 -5.80 1.74 6.54
N LEU A 237 -5.12 0.77 5.93
CA LEU A 237 -5.73 -0.48 5.50
C LEU A 237 -5.15 -1.66 6.27
N GLN A 238 -6.03 -2.50 6.82
CA GLN A 238 -5.58 -3.77 7.37
C GLN A 238 -5.12 -4.68 6.24
N GLU A 239 -3.86 -5.11 6.31
CA GLU A 239 -3.27 -6.08 5.40
C GLU A 239 -2.66 -7.24 6.16
N LEU A 240 -3.13 -8.46 5.88
CA LEU A 240 -2.77 -9.68 6.60
C LEU A 240 -2.37 -10.79 5.64
N TYR A 241 -1.46 -11.65 6.09
CA TYR A 241 -1.28 -12.95 5.46
C TYR A 241 -2.45 -13.87 5.77
N ARG A 242 -2.80 -14.76 4.84
CA ARG A 242 -3.94 -15.71 5.01
C ARG A 242 -3.78 -16.60 6.25
N GLU A 243 -2.57 -16.97 6.59
CA GLU A 243 -2.22 -17.81 7.75
C GLU A 243 -2.27 -17.05 9.08
N SER A 244 -2.41 -15.74 9.05
CA SER A 244 -2.43 -14.90 10.26
C SER A 244 -3.74 -14.98 11.04
N TYR A 245 -4.80 -15.48 10.41
CA TYR A 245 -6.12 -15.61 11.01
C TYR A 245 -6.76 -16.96 10.64
N ARG A 246 -7.70 -17.42 11.46
CA ARG A 246 -8.39 -18.72 11.25
C ARG A 246 -9.68 -18.55 10.47
N GLN A 247 -10.47 -17.55 10.82
CA GLN A 247 -11.78 -17.25 10.24
C GLN A 247 -11.80 -15.84 9.64
N GLN A 248 -12.48 -15.68 8.53
CA GLN A 248 -12.60 -14.37 7.87
C GLN A 248 -13.25 -13.30 8.78
N SER A 249 -14.11 -13.71 9.73
CA SER A 249 -14.69 -12.81 10.72
C SER A 249 -13.63 -12.07 11.54
N GLU A 250 -12.44 -12.65 11.77
CA GLU A 250 -11.35 -11.99 12.49
C GLU A 250 -10.80 -10.78 11.71
N VAL A 251 -10.77 -10.86 10.38
CA VAL A 251 -10.41 -9.72 9.52
C VAL A 251 -11.43 -8.59 9.67
N LEU A 252 -12.73 -8.93 9.65
CA LEU A 252 -13.81 -7.96 9.83
C LEU A 252 -13.80 -7.31 11.22
N GLU A 253 -13.53 -8.08 12.26
CA GLU A 253 -13.41 -7.59 13.64
C GLU A 253 -12.21 -6.64 13.80
N GLY A 254 -11.05 -7.00 13.22
CA GLY A 254 -9.86 -6.15 13.20
C GLY A 254 -10.14 -4.82 12.49
N TYR A 255 -10.77 -4.87 11.31
CA TYR A 255 -11.21 -3.67 10.60
C TYR A 255 -12.14 -2.78 11.45
N ARG A 256 -13.17 -3.37 12.08
CA ARG A 256 -14.10 -2.61 12.94
C ARG A 256 -13.41 -1.95 14.13
N ARG A 257 -12.37 -2.60 14.67
CA ARG A 257 -11.56 -2.03 15.73
C ARG A 257 -10.72 -0.87 15.22
N LEU A 258 -10.05 -1.05 14.08
CA LEU A 258 -9.28 -0.01 13.43
C LEU A 258 -10.15 1.24 13.13
N GLN A 259 -11.34 1.04 12.56
CA GLN A 259 -12.26 2.14 12.26
C GLN A 259 -12.62 2.94 13.52
N ARG A 260 -12.98 2.27 14.62
CA ARG A 260 -13.28 2.95 15.90
C ARG A 260 -12.08 3.75 16.44
N GLN A 261 -10.85 3.25 16.28
CA GLN A 261 -9.66 3.96 16.72
C GLN A 261 -9.37 5.17 15.84
N ILE A 262 -9.54 5.06 14.53
CA ILE A 262 -9.43 6.19 13.59
C ILE A 262 -10.46 7.27 13.94
N ASP A 263 -11.72 6.91 14.16
CA ASP A 263 -12.77 7.86 14.55
C ASP A 263 -12.38 8.57 15.86
N ALA A 264 -11.91 7.82 16.87
CA ALA A 264 -11.47 8.39 18.13
C ALA A 264 -10.30 9.38 18.00
N VAL A 265 -9.42 9.17 17.02
CA VAL A 265 -8.26 10.04 16.77
C VAL A 265 -8.65 11.27 15.93
N TRP A 266 -9.41 11.12 14.85
CA TRP A 266 -9.67 12.20 13.89
C TRP A 266 -10.99 12.94 14.07
N GLU A 267 -11.96 12.41 14.83
CA GLU A 267 -13.24 13.08 15.11
C GLU A 267 -13.23 13.99 16.35
N ARG A 268 -12.09 14.06 17.07
CA ARG A 268 -11.92 14.93 18.25
C ARG A 268 -11.38 16.30 17.91
#